data_92469b52a5f79c49b98e892b19a53982
#
_entry.id   92469b52a5f79c49b98e892b19a53982
#
_cell.length_a   1.000
_cell.length_b   1.000
_cell.length_c   1.000
_cell.angle_alpha   90.00
_cell.angle_beta   90.00
_cell.angle_gamma   90.00
#
_symmetry.space_group_name_H-M   'P 1'
#
loop_
_entity.id
_entity.type
_entity.pdbx_description
1 polymer ?
#
loop_
_entity_poly.entity_id
_entity_poly.type
_entity_poly.pdbx_seq_one_letter_code
_entity_poly.pdbx_strand_id
1 'polypeptide(L)'
;MKTKPFFPFKFNKKKKKNINYSSFYYGSIGIYNIESGSINKNQLRALRQAITKVLKRRGFMWFKVYPEIPLTSKPQSSRMGKGKGGIDTWVCNISPGTIFIEIQSFTKKIGTLSILSCIKRLPFRCGLVFSSTYETQFK
;
A
#
# COMPACT_ATOMS: atom_id res chain seq x y z
N MET A 1 -22.11 -12.16 0.45
CA MET A 1 -22.05 -10.81 1.07
C MET A 1 -20.74 -10.67 1.83
N LYS A 2 -19.87 -9.77 1.41
CA LYS A 2 -18.65 -9.45 2.18
C LYS A 2 -19.06 -8.67 3.42
N THR A 3 -18.90 -9.26 4.60
CA THR A 3 -19.19 -8.58 5.86
C THR A 3 -18.11 -7.51 6.10
N LYS A 4 -18.56 -6.32 6.49
CA LYS A 4 -17.68 -5.21 6.87
C LYS A 4 -16.65 -5.64 7.93
N PRO A 5 -15.45 -5.06 7.95
CA PRO A 5 -14.47 -5.35 9.01
C PRO A 5 -15.07 -5.14 10.39
N PHE A 6 -14.62 -5.92 11.36
CA PHE A 6 -15.14 -5.92 12.74
C PHE A 6 -15.02 -4.55 13.45
N PHE A 7 -14.09 -3.71 13.00
CA PHE A 7 -13.99 -2.34 13.46
C PHE A 7 -14.74 -1.42 12.47
N PRO A 8 -15.69 -0.59 12.93
CA PRO A 8 -16.37 0.37 12.10
C PRO A 8 -15.42 1.55 11.79
N PHE A 9 -14.43 1.32 10.94
CA PHE A 9 -13.71 2.44 10.34
C PHE A 9 -14.63 3.13 9.35
N LYS A 10 -15.32 4.16 9.79
CA LYS A 10 -15.95 5.13 8.91
C LYS A 10 -14.82 5.84 8.16
N PHE A 11 -14.63 5.50 6.90
CA PHE A 11 -13.77 6.28 6.01
C PHE A 11 -14.40 7.66 5.86
N ASN A 12 -14.03 8.59 6.74
CA ASN A 12 -14.35 9.99 6.51
C ASN A 12 -13.53 10.44 5.30
N LYS A 13 -14.23 10.70 4.19
CA LYS A 13 -13.68 11.44 3.05
C LYS A 13 -13.36 12.87 3.53
N LYS A 14 -12.25 13.03 4.24
CA LYS A 14 -11.80 14.35 4.68
C LYS A 14 -11.23 15.09 3.47
N LYS A 15 -11.69 16.36 3.33
CA LYS A 15 -11.23 17.39 2.39
C LYS A 15 -9.69 17.39 2.26
N LYS A 16 -9.17 17.76 1.07
CA LYS A 16 -7.76 18.05 0.79
C LYS A 16 -7.17 18.91 1.92
N LYS A 17 -6.55 18.27 2.90
CA LYS A 17 -5.60 18.91 3.81
C LYS A 17 -4.23 18.79 3.15
N ASN A 18 -3.38 19.79 3.35
CA ASN A 18 -1.97 19.70 3.03
C ASN A 18 -1.45 18.35 3.54
N ILE A 19 -1.05 17.52 2.61
CA ILE A 19 -0.64 16.14 2.93
C ILE A 19 0.78 16.25 3.48
N ASN A 20 0.91 16.21 4.81
CA ASN A 20 2.21 16.00 5.43
C ASN A 20 2.61 14.55 5.19
N TYR A 21 3.66 14.33 4.44
CA TYR A 21 4.18 13.00 4.17
C TYR A 21 4.86 12.44 5.41
N SER A 22 4.65 11.13 5.66
CA SER A 22 5.46 10.44 6.65
C SER A 22 6.93 10.43 6.22
N SER A 23 7.85 10.48 7.19
CA SER A 23 9.29 10.48 6.93
C SER A 23 9.76 9.16 6.27
N PHE A 24 10.83 9.28 5.47
CA PHE A 24 11.59 8.13 5.00
C PHE A 24 12.39 7.51 6.15
N TYR A 25 12.53 6.18 6.15
CA TYR A 25 13.34 5.47 7.15
C TYR A 25 14.51 4.71 6.50
N TYR A 26 14.28 4.07 5.36
CA TYR A 26 15.25 3.15 4.77
C TYR A 26 15.56 3.46 3.31
N GLY A 27 14.56 3.91 2.56
CA GLY A 27 14.66 4.09 1.12
C GLY A 27 14.83 5.54 0.70
N SER A 28 15.17 5.74 -0.56
CA SER A 28 15.30 7.06 -1.18
C SER A 28 14.11 7.44 -2.05
N ILE A 29 13.30 6.46 -2.44
CA ILE A 29 12.10 6.66 -3.26
C ILE A 29 10.93 5.99 -2.56
N GLY A 30 9.80 6.69 -2.41
CA GLY A 30 8.62 6.18 -1.72
C GLY A 30 7.35 6.28 -2.53
N ILE A 31 6.39 5.40 -2.19
CA ILE A 31 5.01 5.51 -2.63
C ILE A 31 4.19 5.98 -1.45
N TYR A 32 3.52 7.12 -1.60
CA TYR A 32 2.59 7.63 -0.62
C TYR A 32 1.15 7.54 -1.12
N ASN A 33 0.24 7.47 -0.17
CA ASN A 33 -1.19 7.41 -0.44
C ASN A 33 -1.80 8.81 -0.51
N ILE A 34 -2.58 9.10 -1.55
CA ILE A 34 -3.30 10.39 -1.71
C ILE A 34 -4.67 10.30 -1.04
N GLU A 35 -5.33 9.14 -1.14
CA GLU A 35 -6.67 8.89 -0.61
C GLU A 35 -6.60 7.81 0.46
N SER A 36 -7.52 7.82 1.44
CA SER A 36 -7.65 6.69 2.36
C SER A 36 -8.05 5.43 1.61
N GLY A 37 -7.34 4.35 1.84
CA GLY A 37 -7.59 3.08 1.17
C GLY A 37 -7.25 1.88 2.03
N SER A 38 -7.66 0.72 1.58
CA SER A 38 -7.29 -0.55 2.20
C SER A 38 -6.63 -1.47 1.17
N ILE A 39 -5.63 -2.21 1.61
CA ILE A 39 -4.86 -3.13 0.78
C ILE A 39 -4.93 -4.55 1.35
N ASN A 40 -5.19 -5.53 0.49
CA ASN A 40 -5.24 -6.94 0.87
C ASN A 40 -3.85 -7.56 0.85
N LYS A 41 -3.65 -8.64 1.63
CA LYS A 41 -2.43 -9.45 1.62
C LYS A 41 -2.02 -9.88 0.21
N ASN A 42 -2.97 -10.30 -0.62
CA ASN A 42 -2.71 -10.73 -1.99
C ASN A 42 -2.25 -9.58 -2.90
N GLN A 43 -2.81 -8.38 -2.72
CA GLN A 43 -2.37 -7.18 -3.43
C GLN A 43 -0.95 -6.79 -3.04
N LEU A 44 -0.59 -6.83 -1.74
CA LEU A 44 0.78 -6.58 -1.29
C LEU A 44 1.77 -7.59 -1.89
N ARG A 45 1.39 -8.87 -1.99
CA ARG A 45 2.19 -9.89 -2.67
C ARG A 45 2.40 -9.55 -4.15
N ALA A 46 1.35 -9.14 -4.85
CA ALA A 46 1.43 -8.74 -6.26
C ALA A 46 2.32 -7.51 -6.48
N LEU A 47 2.26 -6.52 -5.56
CA LEU A 47 3.15 -5.35 -5.58
C LEU A 47 4.61 -5.76 -5.39
N ARG A 48 4.89 -6.63 -4.41
CA ARG A 48 6.22 -7.16 -4.17
C ARG A 48 6.81 -7.81 -5.42
N GLN A 49 6.04 -8.67 -6.07
CA GLN A 49 6.45 -9.32 -7.30
C GLN A 49 6.73 -8.32 -8.43
N ALA A 50 5.87 -7.30 -8.58
CA ALA A 50 6.06 -6.27 -9.60
C ALA A 50 7.36 -5.48 -9.40
N ILE A 51 7.63 -5.04 -8.17
CA ILE A 51 8.85 -4.32 -7.81
C ILE A 51 10.09 -5.20 -8.06
N THR A 52 10.08 -6.42 -7.55
CA THR A 52 11.22 -7.35 -7.68
C THR A 52 11.54 -7.65 -9.14
N LYS A 53 10.51 -7.79 -9.98
CA LYS A 53 10.68 -8.03 -11.43
C LYS A 53 11.43 -6.89 -12.12
N VAL A 54 11.18 -5.65 -11.74
CA VAL A 54 11.83 -4.47 -12.33
C VAL A 54 13.21 -4.23 -11.72
N LEU A 55 13.34 -4.35 -10.40
CA LEU A 55 14.61 -4.14 -9.69
C LEU A 55 15.68 -5.16 -10.08
N LYS A 56 15.32 -6.39 -10.44
CA LYS A 56 16.26 -7.45 -10.86
C LYS A 56 17.50 -7.56 -9.94
N ARG A 57 17.30 -7.56 -8.62
CA ARG A 57 18.36 -7.55 -7.59
C ARG A 57 19.24 -6.28 -7.54
N ARG A 58 18.84 -5.19 -8.23
CA ARG A 58 19.57 -3.91 -8.26
C ARG A 58 19.00 -2.90 -7.26
N GLY A 59 18.60 -3.35 -6.07
CA GLY A 59 18.06 -2.48 -5.04
C GLY A 59 17.30 -3.25 -3.98
N PHE A 60 16.88 -2.52 -2.97
CA PHE A 60 16.13 -3.03 -1.82
C PHE A 60 14.74 -2.39 -1.78
N MET A 61 13.79 -3.09 -1.16
CA MET A 61 12.45 -2.57 -0.92
C MET A 61 11.98 -2.92 0.49
N TRP A 62 11.24 -2.00 1.09
CA TRP A 62 10.64 -2.16 2.41
C TRP A 62 9.16 -1.82 2.35
N PHE A 63 8.35 -2.69 2.96
CA PHE A 63 6.94 -2.43 3.21
C PHE A 63 6.81 -1.92 4.64
N LYS A 64 6.20 -0.74 4.81
CA LYS A 64 5.93 -0.12 6.13
C LYS A 64 4.54 -0.47 6.65
N VAL A 65 3.80 -1.26 5.91
CA VAL A 65 2.43 -1.66 6.24
C VAL A 65 2.32 -3.17 6.28
N TYR A 66 1.54 -3.66 7.23
CA TYR A 66 1.27 -5.08 7.40
C TYR A 66 -0.25 -5.32 7.50
N PRO A 67 -0.80 -6.38 6.86
CA PRO A 67 -2.21 -6.70 6.95
C PRO A 67 -2.54 -7.31 8.32
N GLU A 68 -3.20 -6.53 9.17
CA GLU A 68 -3.55 -6.92 10.56
C GLU A 68 -5.05 -7.10 10.76
N ILE A 69 -5.87 -6.55 9.88
CA ILE A 69 -7.33 -6.53 10.02
C ILE A 69 -7.92 -7.72 9.29
N PRO A 70 -8.56 -8.68 9.98
CA PRO A 70 -9.23 -9.80 9.34
C PRO A 70 -10.57 -9.36 8.73
N LEU A 71 -10.78 -9.66 7.46
CA LEU A 71 -12.08 -9.57 6.82
C LEU A 71 -12.74 -10.95 6.84
N THR A 72 -13.99 -10.98 7.31
CA THR A 72 -14.79 -12.20 7.36
C THR A 72 -15.81 -12.23 6.23
N SER A 73 -16.00 -13.39 5.63
CA SER A 73 -17.05 -13.64 4.65
C SER A 73 -17.82 -14.91 4.99
N LYS A 74 -19.10 -14.93 4.62
CA LYS A 74 -19.91 -16.15 4.71
C LYS A 74 -19.83 -16.90 3.38
N PRO A 75 -19.88 -18.24 3.36
CA PRO A 75 -20.01 -19.00 2.14
C PRO A 75 -21.25 -18.59 1.34
N GLN A 76 -21.15 -18.68 0.02
CA GLN A 76 -22.20 -18.18 -0.89
C GLN A 76 -23.51 -18.96 -0.74
N SER A 77 -23.44 -20.22 -0.30
CA SER A 77 -24.59 -21.10 -0.03
C SER A 77 -25.18 -20.96 1.37
N SER A 78 -24.60 -20.13 2.24
CA SER A 78 -25.06 -19.96 3.60
C SER A 78 -26.30 -19.08 3.68
N ARG A 79 -27.34 -19.58 4.37
CA ARG A 79 -28.56 -18.81 4.65
C ARG A 79 -28.26 -17.68 5.65
N MET A 80 -29.15 -16.68 5.70
CA MET A 80 -29.12 -15.60 6.68
C MET A 80 -29.17 -16.18 8.12
N GLY A 81 -28.46 -15.52 9.06
CA GLY A 81 -28.35 -15.99 10.45
C GLY A 81 -27.09 -16.86 10.68
N LYS A 82 -27.10 -17.71 11.70
CA LYS A 82 -26.01 -18.64 12.12
C LYS A 82 -24.63 -17.99 12.39
N GLY A 83 -24.62 -16.76 12.95
CA GLY A 83 -23.40 -16.11 13.44
C GLY A 83 -22.51 -15.45 12.37
N LYS A 84 -21.31 -15.10 12.79
CA LYS A 84 -20.28 -14.43 11.98
C LYS A 84 -19.56 -15.43 11.07
N GLY A 85 -19.26 -15.02 9.82
CA GLY A 85 -18.48 -15.84 8.90
C GLY A 85 -17.02 -16.03 9.33
N GLY A 86 -16.35 -17.01 8.72
CA GLY A 86 -14.91 -17.25 8.92
C GLY A 86 -14.05 -16.13 8.29
N ILE A 87 -12.76 -16.07 8.68
CA ILE A 87 -11.80 -15.12 8.12
C ILE A 87 -11.52 -15.51 6.66
N ASP A 88 -11.74 -14.57 5.75
CA ASP A 88 -11.48 -14.73 4.32
C ASP A 88 -10.13 -14.14 3.93
N THR A 89 -9.90 -12.87 4.24
CA THR A 89 -8.69 -12.15 3.88
C THR A 89 -8.20 -11.22 4.98
N TRP A 90 -6.92 -10.90 4.93
CA TRP A 90 -6.30 -9.91 5.79
C TRP A 90 -6.04 -8.63 5.02
N VAL A 91 -6.34 -7.48 5.63
CA VAL A 91 -6.15 -6.16 5.03
C VAL A 91 -5.44 -5.21 5.99
N CYS A 92 -4.82 -4.19 5.44
CA CYS A 92 -4.38 -3.01 6.19
C CYS A 92 -5.03 -1.75 5.64
N ASN A 93 -5.36 -0.83 6.53
CA ASN A 93 -5.85 0.50 6.17
C ASN A 93 -4.68 1.48 6.10
N ILE A 94 -4.64 2.27 5.05
CA ILE A 94 -3.58 3.25 4.80
C ILE A 94 -4.21 4.64 4.78
N SER A 95 -3.70 5.51 5.64
CA SER A 95 -4.13 6.90 5.72
C SER A 95 -3.48 7.75 4.62
N PRO A 96 -4.12 8.85 4.18
CA PRO A 96 -3.51 9.79 3.24
C PRO A 96 -2.20 10.35 3.78
N GLY A 97 -1.21 10.53 2.91
CA GLY A 97 0.13 11.03 3.27
C GLY A 97 1.07 9.96 3.83
N THR A 98 0.60 8.73 4.06
CA THR A 98 1.46 7.65 4.56
C THR A 98 2.30 7.07 3.43
N ILE A 99 3.62 7.07 3.62
CA ILE A 99 4.54 6.31 2.76
C ILE A 99 4.49 4.85 3.22
N PHE A 100 3.99 3.97 2.38
CA PHE A 100 3.78 2.55 2.72
C PHE A 100 4.75 1.59 2.03
N ILE A 101 5.45 2.05 0.98
CA ILE A 101 6.54 1.31 0.32
C ILE A 101 7.71 2.26 0.13
N GLU A 102 8.90 1.82 0.52
CA GLU A 102 10.15 2.51 0.26
C GLU A 102 11.06 1.63 -0.59
N ILE A 103 11.78 2.25 -1.50
CA ILE A 103 12.72 1.59 -2.41
C ILE A 103 14.04 2.33 -2.39
N GLN A 104 15.12 1.56 -2.30
CA GLN A 104 16.48 2.01 -2.55
C GLN A 104 16.97 1.33 -3.81
N SER A 105 17.30 2.10 -4.83
CA SER A 105 17.82 1.58 -6.10
C SER A 105 19.13 2.25 -6.48
N PHE A 106 19.98 1.55 -7.22
CA PHE A 106 21.26 2.10 -7.68
C PHE A 106 21.10 3.24 -8.70
N THR A 107 19.98 3.25 -9.43
CA THR A 107 19.70 4.31 -10.42
C THR A 107 18.29 4.83 -10.24
N LYS A 108 18.13 6.15 -10.35
CA LYS A 108 16.83 6.84 -10.26
C LYS A 108 15.82 6.26 -11.28
N LYS A 109 16.27 5.99 -12.49
CA LYS A 109 15.44 5.45 -13.57
C LYS A 109 14.81 4.10 -13.22
N ILE A 110 15.59 3.15 -12.67
CA ILE A 110 15.09 1.82 -12.29
C ILE A 110 14.12 1.94 -11.12
N GLY A 111 14.43 2.76 -10.11
CA GLY A 111 13.55 2.99 -8.97
C GLY A 111 12.19 3.56 -9.39
N THR A 112 12.20 4.59 -10.23
CA THR A 112 10.97 5.22 -10.74
C THR A 112 10.13 4.24 -11.55
N LEU A 113 10.74 3.46 -12.45
CA LEU A 113 10.04 2.44 -13.25
C LEU A 113 9.43 1.36 -12.35
N SER A 114 10.12 0.96 -11.28
CA SER A 114 9.62 -0.02 -10.31
C SER A 114 8.34 0.48 -9.64
N ILE A 115 8.32 1.74 -9.23
CA ILE A 115 7.15 2.35 -8.60
C ILE A 115 6.00 2.51 -9.59
N LEU A 116 6.26 2.99 -10.81
CA LEU A 116 5.22 3.15 -11.83
C LEU A 116 4.54 1.81 -12.16
N SER A 117 5.29 0.71 -12.14
CA SER A 117 4.72 -0.63 -12.32
C SER A 117 3.77 -1.05 -11.20
N CYS A 118 3.93 -0.48 -10.00
CA CYS A 118 3.11 -0.76 -8.82
C CYS A 118 1.85 0.08 -8.76
N ILE A 119 1.95 1.37 -9.06
CA ILE A 119 0.82 2.32 -8.96
C ILE A 119 -0.39 1.83 -9.75
N LYS A 120 -0.16 1.24 -10.92
CA LYS A 120 -1.22 0.68 -11.78
C LYS A 120 -1.97 -0.51 -11.16
N ARG A 121 -1.44 -1.13 -10.09
CA ARG A 121 -2.02 -2.31 -9.42
C ARG A 121 -2.69 -1.98 -8.10
N LEU A 122 -2.64 -0.72 -7.70
CA LEU A 122 -3.23 -0.26 -6.45
C LEU A 122 -4.71 0.09 -6.62
N PRO A 123 -5.55 -0.21 -5.63
CA PRO A 123 -6.99 0.08 -5.67
C PRO A 123 -7.32 1.56 -5.35
N PHE A 124 -6.33 2.39 -5.06
CA PHE A 124 -6.48 3.80 -4.69
C PHE A 124 -5.38 4.65 -5.33
N ARG A 125 -5.58 5.97 -5.34
CA ARG A 125 -4.62 6.92 -5.92
C ARG A 125 -3.40 7.07 -5.04
N CYS A 126 -2.23 6.94 -5.66
CA CYS A 126 -0.91 7.06 -5.02
C CYS A 126 -0.06 8.05 -5.77
N GLY A 127 0.86 8.67 -5.05
CA GLY A 127 1.90 9.51 -5.61
C GLY A 127 3.29 8.94 -5.31
N LEU A 128 4.28 9.50 -6.00
CA LEU A 128 5.69 9.18 -5.84
C LEU A 128 6.37 10.34 -5.14
N VAL A 129 7.25 10.03 -4.19
CA VAL A 129 8.05 11.00 -3.45
C VAL A 129 9.51 10.54 -3.41
N PHE A 130 10.42 11.50 -3.48
CA PHE A 130 11.86 11.27 -3.33
C PHE A 130 12.31 11.84 -1.97
N SER A 131 13.32 11.21 -1.35
CA SER A 131 13.95 11.82 -0.19
C SER A 131 14.81 13.01 -0.62
N SER A 132 14.94 14.01 0.23
CA SER A 132 15.76 15.21 -0.02
C SER A 132 17.23 14.86 -0.32
N THR A 133 17.76 13.86 0.33
CA THR A 133 19.12 13.35 0.12
C THR A 133 19.32 12.79 -1.28
N TYR A 134 18.27 12.23 -1.89
CA TYR A 134 18.34 11.64 -3.23
C TYR A 134 18.25 12.69 -4.32
N GLU A 135 17.56 13.79 -4.08
CA GLU A 135 17.48 14.89 -5.04
C GLU A 135 18.82 15.62 -5.20
N THR A 136 19.63 15.69 -4.14
CA THR A 136 20.96 16.34 -4.16
C THR A 136 22.04 15.49 -4.81
N GLN A 137 21.92 14.16 -4.84
CA GLN A 137 22.91 13.25 -5.43
C GLN A 137 22.85 13.16 -6.96
N PHE A 138 21.78 13.65 -7.60
CA PHE A 138 21.54 13.53 -9.04
C PHE A 138 21.27 14.89 -9.72
N LYS A 139 21.69 15.99 -9.10
CA LYS A 139 21.93 17.27 -9.74
C LYS A 139 23.34 17.33 -10.25
#